data_030cf521c578c323431d086ffb454481
#
_entry.id   030cf521c578c323431d086ffb454481
#
_cell.length_a   1.000
_cell.length_b   1.000
_cell.length_c   1.000
_cell.angle_alpha   90.00
_cell.angle_beta   90.00
_cell.angle_gamma   90.00
#
_symmetry.space_group_name_H-M   'P 1'
#
loop_
_entity.id
_entity.type
_entity.pdbx_description
1 polymer ?
#
loop_
_entity_poly.entity_id
_entity_poly.type
_entity_poly.pdbx_seq_one_letter_code
_entity_poly.pdbx_strand_id
1 'polypeptide(L)'
;MSPNSRPGRPTVALIKWAAADGISEAIGLELAGLGYDVIPFQHDQPVPAAATVLTFAPHGRWWPVALQVGRLPAGDRPALIHWGTEGFPDPRTPWPLIAGLGRARSWLDALSDRPAAWQRRLARLPPVPALNRGLFRFRYVGDNLRAMRRGWLTGLADVSEWYARLYRKNGYPAQFVPWGTAPTWHADLKLERDIDVLWMGKRRNGRRSDLIDRVRRELAQHGVNMYMADGVERPFIFGEERTRLLNRTKLTLNVKTRWFNSGFTFRFHTVAGNRCVVVSEPFLPHVSRYQAGEHYAEAPPEELAQRILYLLAHDDERRALAERAYQLVTTEMTLRESVRKLIALPVPA
;
A
#
# COMPACT_ATOMS: atom_id res chain seq x y z
N MET A 1 -10.88 -23.21 -21.68
CA MET A 1 -10.66 -21.98 -22.49
C MET A 1 -11.63 -20.93 -21.98
N SER A 2 -11.16 -19.79 -21.49
CA SER A 2 -12.02 -18.69 -21.05
C SER A 2 -12.63 -18.00 -22.27
N PRO A 3 -13.96 -17.74 -22.31
CA PRO A 3 -14.65 -17.31 -23.53
C PRO A 3 -14.42 -15.86 -23.97
N ASN A 4 -13.46 -15.13 -23.39
CA ASN A 4 -13.31 -13.68 -23.64
C ASN A 4 -11.91 -13.20 -24.06
N SER A 5 -10.99 -14.08 -24.49
CA SER A 5 -9.71 -13.61 -25.02
C SER A 5 -9.90 -13.10 -26.46
N ARG A 6 -9.85 -11.79 -26.65
CA ARG A 6 -9.73 -11.20 -27.99
C ARG A 6 -8.36 -11.58 -28.57
N PRO A 7 -8.28 -12.10 -29.80
CA PRO A 7 -7.00 -12.49 -30.38
C PRO A 7 -6.06 -11.30 -30.47
N GLY A 8 -4.87 -11.41 -29.86
CA GLY A 8 -3.77 -10.47 -29.96
C GLY A 8 -3.48 -9.56 -28.75
N ARG A 9 -4.28 -9.59 -27.68
CA ARG A 9 -3.96 -8.80 -26.49
C ARG A 9 -3.07 -9.58 -25.50
N PRO A 10 -2.02 -8.95 -24.94
CA PRO A 10 -1.22 -9.60 -23.92
C PRO A 10 -2.05 -9.81 -22.64
N THR A 11 -1.88 -10.99 -22.01
CA THR A 11 -2.64 -11.38 -20.81
C THR A 11 -1.87 -11.07 -19.55
N VAL A 12 -2.58 -10.55 -18.52
CA VAL A 12 -2.05 -10.31 -17.18
C VAL A 12 -2.90 -11.05 -16.15
N ALA A 13 -2.29 -12.01 -15.45
CA ALA A 13 -2.89 -12.60 -14.26
C ALA A 13 -2.70 -11.64 -13.07
N LEU A 14 -3.79 -11.14 -12.52
CA LEU A 14 -3.79 -10.16 -11.44
C LEU A 14 -4.25 -10.78 -10.13
N ILE A 15 -3.41 -10.70 -9.10
CA ILE A 15 -3.77 -11.20 -7.76
C ILE A 15 -4.90 -10.39 -7.15
N LYS A 16 -5.85 -11.08 -6.52
CA LYS A 16 -6.92 -10.49 -5.68
C LYS A 16 -6.75 -10.89 -4.22
N TRP A 17 -7.14 -10.00 -3.34
CA TRP A 17 -7.12 -10.23 -1.89
C TRP A 17 -8.34 -10.99 -1.39
N ALA A 18 -9.49 -10.60 -1.92
CA ALA A 18 -10.80 -11.11 -1.57
C ALA A 18 -11.73 -11.06 -2.80
N ALA A 19 -12.90 -11.63 -2.69
CA ALA A 19 -13.89 -11.58 -3.75
C ALA A 19 -14.25 -10.13 -4.15
N ALA A 20 -14.40 -9.24 -3.16
CA ALA A 20 -14.57 -7.81 -3.36
C ALA A 20 -13.29 -7.07 -2.91
N ASP A 21 -12.42 -6.73 -3.85
CA ASP A 21 -11.17 -6.02 -3.61
C ASP A 21 -11.07 -4.82 -4.54
N GLY A 22 -11.55 -3.68 -4.06
CA GLY A 22 -11.58 -2.44 -4.84
C GLY A 22 -10.21 -1.93 -5.31
N ILE A 23 -9.10 -2.45 -4.75
CA ILE A 23 -7.75 -2.12 -5.23
C ILE A 23 -7.43 -2.96 -6.47
N SER A 24 -7.59 -4.28 -6.40
CA SER A 24 -7.38 -5.16 -7.56
C SER A 24 -8.31 -4.82 -8.70
N GLU A 25 -9.57 -4.48 -8.39
CA GLU A 25 -10.55 -4.06 -9.40
C GLU A 25 -10.10 -2.79 -10.13
N ALA A 26 -9.63 -1.78 -9.39
CA ALA A 26 -9.12 -0.55 -10.00
C ALA A 26 -7.85 -0.82 -10.84
N ILE A 27 -6.91 -1.62 -10.35
CA ILE A 27 -5.72 -2.02 -11.13
C ILE A 27 -6.14 -2.77 -12.40
N GLY A 28 -7.11 -3.67 -12.30
CA GLY A 28 -7.63 -4.43 -13.43
C GLY A 28 -8.28 -3.53 -14.50
N LEU A 29 -9.05 -2.53 -14.09
CA LEU A 29 -9.63 -1.54 -15.00
C LEU A 29 -8.56 -0.73 -15.73
N GLU A 30 -7.50 -0.32 -15.03
CA GLU A 30 -6.40 0.43 -15.65
C GLU A 30 -5.60 -0.46 -16.62
N LEU A 31 -5.33 -1.72 -16.28
CA LEU A 31 -4.71 -2.69 -17.19
C LEU A 31 -5.56 -2.89 -18.46
N ALA A 32 -6.86 -3.09 -18.30
CA ALA A 32 -7.78 -3.23 -19.42
C ALA A 32 -7.80 -1.97 -20.30
N GLY A 33 -7.79 -0.79 -19.70
CA GLY A 33 -7.67 0.50 -20.38
C GLY A 33 -6.33 0.72 -21.09
N LEU A 34 -5.27 0.01 -20.69
CA LEU A 34 -3.97 -0.04 -21.35
C LEU A 34 -3.88 -1.12 -22.43
N GLY A 35 -4.96 -1.89 -22.68
CA GLY A 35 -5.02 -2.88 -23.74
C GLY A 35 -4.66 -4.30 -23.34
N TYR A 36 -4.60 -4.62 -22.05
CA TYR A 36 -4.34 -5.97 -21.55
C TYR A 36 -5.64 -6.73 -21.30
N ASP A 37 -5.61 -8.04 -21.50
CA ASP A 37 -6.64 -8.95 -21.01
C ASP A 37 -6.27 -9.38 -19.58
N VAL A 38 -7.18 -9.08 -18.63
CA VAL A 38 -6.92 -9.28 -17.20
C VAL A 38 -7.62 -10.51 -16.68
N ILE A 39 -6.87 -11.43 -16.09
CA ILE A 39 -7.38 -12.65 -15.46
C ILE A 39 -7.18 -12.53 -13.94
N PRO A 40 -8.22 -12.15 -13.18
CA PRO A 40 -8.11 -12.07 -11.73
C PRO A 40 -8.07 -13.45 -11.09
N PHE A 41 -7.21 -13.64 -10.06
CA PHE A 41 -7.12 -14.89 -9.30
C PHE A 41 -6.77 -14.65 -7.84
N GLN A 42 -7.06 -15.59 -6.96
CA GLN A 42 -6.69 -15.53 -5.55
C GLN A 42 -5.37 -16.26 -5.31
N HIS A 43 -4.66 -15.86 -4.25
CA HIS A 43 -3.32 -16.38 -3.93
C HIS A 43 -3.26 -17.89 -3.64
N ASP A 44 -4.38 -18.51 -3.30
CA ASP A 44 -4.57 -19.94 -3.03
C ASP A 44 -5.11 -20.72 -4.23
N GLN A 45 -5.42 -20.04 -5.33
CA GLN A 45 -5.83 -20.63 -6.59
C GLN A 45 -4.62 -20.93 -7.49
N PRO A 46 -4.76 -21.83 -8.46
CA PRO A 46 -3.77 -22.00 -9.52
C PRO A 46 -3.53 -20.69 -10.26
N VAL A 47 -2.25 -20.38 -10.51
CA VAL A 47 -1.89 -19.21 -11.32
C VAL A 47 -2.40 -19.42 -12.74
N PRO A 48 -3.24 -18.52 -13.28
CA PRO A 48 -3.74 -18.64 -14.64
C PRO A 48 -2.60 -18.57 -15.66
N ALA A 49 -2.79 -19.22 -16.81
CA ALA A 49 -1.88 -19.05 -17.94
C ALA A 49 -1.96 -17.61 -18.46
N ALA A 50 -0.86 -16.89 -18.36
CA ALA A 50 -0.73 -15.49 -18.77
C ALA A 50 0.71 -15.18 -19.11
N ALA A 51 0.94 -14.13 -19.92
CA ALA A 51 2.29 -13.65 -20.22
C ALA A 51 2.95 -12.97 -19.00
N THR A 52 2.13 -12.33 -18.16
CA THR A 52 2.59 -11.62 -16.97
C THR A 52 1.71 -11.97 -15.77
N VAL A 53 2.32 -12.12 -14.61
CA VAL A 53 1.65 -12.25 -13.31
C VAL A 53 1.98 -11.02 -12.48
N LEU A 54 1.00 -10.23 -12.15
CA LEU A 54 1.15 -9.04 -11.30
C LEU A 54 0.64 -9.33 -9.88
N THR A 55 1.54 -9.17 -8.91
CA THR A 55 1.25 -9.32 -7.49
C THR A 55 1.52 -8.04 -6.73
N PHE A 56 0.64 -7.69 -5.79
CA PHE A 56 0.84 -6.58 -4.84
C PHE A 56 0.35 -6.95 -3.43
N ALA A 57 0.16 -8.24 -3.18
CA ALA A 57 -0.42 -8.72 -1.95
C ALA A 57 0.48 -8.44 -0.74
N PRO A 58 -0.06 -7.87 0.35
CA PRO A 58 0.64 -7.74 1.61
C PRO A 58 0.76 -9.08 2.34
N HIS A 59 1.49 -9.05 3.46
CA HIS A 59 1.59 -10.18 4.38
C HIS A 59 2.14 -11.49 3.79
N GLY A 60 3.00 -11.39 2.77
CA GLY A 60 3.62 -12.54 2.15
C GLY A 60 2.69 -13.45 1.36
N ARG A 61 1.44 -13.03 1.11
CA ARG A 61 0.46 -13.81 0.32
C ARG A 61 0.87 -14.00 -1.14
N TRP A 62 1.75 -13.16 -1.65
CA TRP A 62 2.29 -13.34 -2.99
C TRP A 62 3.29 -14.51 -3.08
N TRP A 63 3.87 -14.96 -1.98
CA TRP A 63 4.83 -16.06 -1.96
C TRP A 63 4.28 -17.39 -2.52
N PRO A 64 3.05 -17.83 -2.20
CA PRO A 64 2.45 -19.01 -2.86
C PRO A 64 2.38 -18.88 -4.39
N VAL A 65 2.15 -17.68 -4.91
CA VAL A 65 2.19 -17.41 -6.36
C VAL A 65 3.59 -17.58 -6.91
N ALA A 66 4.61 -17.00 -6.25
CA ALA A 66 6.01 -17.18 -6.65
C ALA A 66 6.45 -18.66 -6.64
N LEU A 67 5.96 -19.45 -5.69
CA LEU A 67 6.22 -20.89 -5.62
C LEU A 67 5.57 -21.64 -6.82
N GLN A 68 4.38 -21.26 -7.22
CA GLN A 68 3.71 -21.88 -8.38
C GLN A 68 4.47 -21.55 -9.68
N VAL A 69 4.79 -20.27 -9.90
CA VAL A 69 5.59 -19.83 -11.05
C VAL A 69 6.97 -20.52 -11.07
N GLY A 70 7.62 -20.63 -9.92
CA GLY A 70 8.93 -21.28 -9.80
C GLY A 70 8.94 -22.78 -10.08
N ARG A 71 7.79 -23.47 -10.03
CA ARG A 71 7.64 -24.89 -10.38
C ARG A 71 7.52 -25.13 -11.88
N LEU A 72 7.19 -24.10 -12.65
CA LEU A 72 7.14 -24.21 -14.11
C LEU A 72 8.56 -24.33 -14.68
N PRO A 73 8.74 -25.03 -15.80
CA PRO A 73 9.98 -24.99 -16.57
C PRO A 73 10.41 -23.55 -16.87
N ALA A 74 11.70 -23.29 -16.92
CA ALA A 74 12.19 -21.91 -17.05
C ALA A 74 11.62 -21.18 -18.29
N GLY A 75 11.51 -21.90 -19.42
CA GLY A 75 10.94 -21.33 -20.67
C GLY A 75 9.44 -21.07 -20.64
N ASP A 76 8.72 -21.69 -19.71
CA ASP A 76 7.24 -21.55 -19.62
C ASP A 76 6.81 -20.56 -18.52
N ARG A 77 7.77 -19.96 -17.82
CA ARG A 77 7.47 -19.03 -16.72
C ARG A 77 6.94 -17.70 -17.25
N PRO A 78 5.79 -17.25 -16.75
CA PRO A 78 5.34 -15.89 -17.00
C PRO A 78 6.30 -14.88 -16.35
N ALA A 79 6.32 -13.66 -16.84
CA ALA A 79 6.96 -12.56 -16.15
C ALA A 79 6.24 -12.33 -14.81
N LEU A 80 6.92 -12.57 -13.69
CA LEU A 80 6.37 -12.31 -12.35
C LEU A 80 6.82 -10.93 -11.87
N ILE A 81 5.88 -10.03 -11.71
CA ILE A 81 6.09 -8.66 -11.20
C ILE A 81 5.48 -8.57 -9.80
N HIS A 82 6.26 -8.07 -8.85
CA HIS A 82 5.77 -7.79 -7.51
C HIS A 82 5.86 -6.31 -7.18
N TRP A 83 4.72 -5.74 -6.80
CA TRP A 83 4.63 -4.37 -6.30
C TRP A 83 4.58 -4.38 -4.78
N GLY A 84 5.67 -4.02 -4.12
CA GLY A 84 5.79 -3.90 -2.68
C GLY A 84 4.97 -2.71 -2.17
N THR A 85 3.88 -3.00 -1.46
CA THR A 85 2.95 -1.98 -0.96
C THR A 85 2.92 -1.92 0.57
N GLU A 86 3.73 -2.71 1.23
CA GLU A 86 3.75 -2.87 2.68
C GLU A 86 5.00 -2.24 3.33
N GLY A 87 4.84 -1.94 4.62
CA GLY A 87 5.90 -1.31 5.39
C GLY A 87 7.08 -2.25 5.70
N PHE A 88 8.26 -1.75 5.53
CA PHE A 88 9.54 -2.39 5.76
C PHE A 88 10.05 -2.28 7.20
N PRO A 89 11.16 -2.97 7.55
CA PRO A 89 11.95 -2.67 8.74
C PRO A 89 12.47 -1.23 8.75
N ASP A 90 12.99 -0.76 9.88
CA ASP A 90 13.61 0.57 9.98
C ASP A 90 14.74 0.70 8.93
N PRO A 91 14.71 1.70 8.05
CA PRO A 91 15.69 1.88 6.99
C PRO A 91 17.12 2.20 7.51
N ARG A 92 17.26 2.56 8.79
CA ARG A 92 18.58 2.73 9.43
C ARG A 92 19.21 1.39 9.80
N THR A 93 18.43 0.31 9.80
CA THR A 93 18.99 -1.03 10.04
C THR A 93 19.95 -1.40 8.92
N PRO A 94 21.19 -1.83 9.22
CA PRO A 94 22.14 -2.24 8.20
C PRO A 94 21.59 -3.33 7.29
N TRP A 95 21.82 -3.21 5.98
CA TRP A 95 21.30 -4.14 5.00
C TRP A 95 21.63 -5.62 5.28
N PRO A 96 22.87 -5.99 5.68
CA PRO A 96 23.17 -7.39 6.00
C PRO A 96 22.24 -7.96 7.07
N LEU A 97 21.88 -7.16 8.07
CA LEU A 97 20.97 -7.56 9.13
C LEU A 97 19.53 -7.68 8.59
N ILE A 98 19.07 -6.70 7.80
CA ILE A 98 17.74 -6.76 7.15
C ILE A 98 17.66 -8.04 6.29
N ALA A 99 18.64 -8.27 5.44
CA ALA A 99 18.67 -9.44 4.55
C ALA A 99 18.80 -10.76 5.32
N GLY A 100 19.59 -10.80 6.39
CA GLY A 100 19.76 -11.97 7.26
C GLY A 100 18.46 -12.34 7.98
N LEU A 101 17.84 -11.37 8.65
CA LEU A 101 16.56 -11.55 9.35
C LEU A 101 15.41 -11.85 8.36
N GLY A 102 15.43 -11.24 7.18
CA GLY A 102 14.50 -11.57 6.09
C GLY A 102 14.61 -13.02 5.65
N ARG A 103 15.84 -13.53 5.45
CA ARG A 103 16.09 -14.95 5.11
C ARG A 103 15.62 -15.89 6.21
N ALA A 104 15.95 -15.58 7.47
CA ALA A 104 15.51 -16.34 8.62
C ALA A 104 13.98 -16.39 8.69
N ARG A 105 13.31 -15.25 8.47
CA ARG A 105 11.85 -15.18 8.45
C ARG A 105 11.27 -16.00 7.30
N SER A 106 11.78 -15.85 6.08
CA SER A 106 11.32 -16.62 4.92
C SER A 106 11.53 -18.13 5.10
N TRP A 107 12.60 -18.54 5.81
CA TRP A 107 12.82 -19.93 6.18
C TRP A 107 11.80 -20.44 7.21
N LEU A 108 11.49 -19.65 8.25
CA LEU A 108 10.47 -20.00 9.24
C LEU A 108 9.07 -20.13 8.61
N ASP A 109 8.72 -19.27 7.66
CA ASP A 109 7.48 -19.39 6.90
C ASP A 109 7.45 -20.68 6.06
N ALA A 110 8.57 -21.02 5.40
CA ALA A 110 8.66 -22.25 4.64
C ALA A 110 8.49 -23.52 5.48
N LEU A 111 8.84 -23.48 6.78
CA LEU A 111 8.53 -24.56 7.72
C LEU A 111 7.04 -24.67 8.02
N SER A 112 6.36 -23.52 8.11
CA SER A 112 4.92 -23.47 8.41
C SER A 112 4.05 -23.86 7.21
N ASP A 113 4.51 -23.57 5.99
CA ASP A 113 3.79 -23.79 4.75
C ASP A 113 3.87 -25.24 4.23
N ARG A 114 4.71 -26.09 4.84
CA ARG A 114 4.86 -27.49 4.42
C ARG A 114 3.84 -28.40 5.13
N PRO A 115 3.28 -29.38 4.40
CA PRO A 115 2.25 -30.29 4.96
C PRO A 115 2.77 -31.31 5.95
N ALA A 116 4.09 -31.49 6.09
CA ALA A 116 4.67 -32.47 6.99
C ALA A 116 4.33 -32.21 8.47
N ALA A 117 3.80 -33.21 9.16
CA ALA A 117 3.33 -33.10 10.55
C ALA A 117 4.41 -32.59 11.53
N TRP A 118 5.67 -33.02 11.33
CA TRP A 118 6.81 -32.61 12.17
C TRP A 118 7.15 -31.13 12.03
N GLN A 119 7.02 -30.55 10.82
CA GLN A 119 7.24 -29.12 10.57
C GLN A 119 6.17 -28.25 11.23
N ARG A 120 4.91 -28.70 11.21
CA ARG A 120 3.83 -28.03 11.94
C ARG A 120 4.05 -28.09 13.46
N ARG A 121 4.65 -29.17 13.99
CA ARG A 121 5.03 -29.27 15.39
C ARG A 121 6.16 -28.29 15.72
N LEU A 122 7.22 -28.20 14.91
CA LEU A 122 8.30 -27.23 15.08
C LEU A 122 7.79 -25.78 15.08
N ALA A 123 6.89 -25.44 14.16
CA ALA A 123 6.29 -24.10 14.09
C ALA A 123 5.49 -23.71 15.36
N ARG A 124 5.06 -24.69 16.15
CA ARG A 124 4.32 -24.48 17.40
C ARG A 124 5.20 -24.40 18.64
N LEU A 125 6.48 -24.72 18.54
CA LEU A 125 7.40 -24.63 19.69
C LEU A 125 7.48 -23.18 20.21
N PRO A 126 7.50 -22.96 21.52
CA PRO A 126 7.35 -21.64 22.15
C PRO A 126 8.19 -20.51 21.56
N PRO A 127 9.48 -20.66 21.20
CA PRO A 127 10.24 -19.55 20.63
C PRO A 127 9.84 -19.20 19.20
N VAL A 128 9.29 -20.13 18.40
CA VAL A 128 9.01 -19.93 16.97
C VAL A 128 7.90 -18.91 16.72
N PRO A 129 6.73 -18.95 17.40
CA PRO A 129 5.69 -17.93 17.26
C PRO A 129 6.17 -16.54 17.69
N ALA A 130 7.01 -16.44 18.72
CA ALA A 130 7.57 -15.18 19.18
C ALA A 130 8.56 -14.58 18.15
N LEU A 131 9.47 -15.40 17.63
CA LEU A 131 10.37 -15.04 16.53
C LEU A 131 9.59 -14.62 15.29
N ASN A 132 8.55 -15.36 14.93
CA ASN A 132 7.68 -15.03 13.82
C ASN A 132 7.04 -13.66 13.97
N ARG A 133 6.55 -13.30 15.15
CA ARG A 133 6.00 -11.96 15.40
C ARG A 133 7.08 -10.88 15.33
N GLY A 134 8.23 -11.11 15.94
CA GLY A 134 9.36 -10.17 15.95
C GLY A 134 9.91 -9.90 14.54
N LEU A 135 10.00 -10.95 13.71
CA LEU A 135 10.55 -10.88 12.37
C LEU A 135 9.50 -10.57 11.28
N PHE A 136 8.25 -10.31 11.63
CA PHE A 136 7.14 -10.16 10.69
C PHE A 136 7.44 -9.18 9.55
N ARG A 137 8.08 -8.05 9.84
CA ARG A 137 8.39 -7.01 8.85
C ARG A 137 9.54 -7.36 7.91
N PHE A 138 10.38 -8.29 8.31
CA PHE A 138 11.48 -8.75 7.49
C PHE A 138 11.04 -9.76 6.42
N ARG A 139 9.83 -10.33 6.55
CA ARG A 139 9.26 -11.29 5.59
C ARG A 139 9.31 -10.75 4.17
N TYR A 140 8.85 -9.54 3.95
CA TYR A 140 8.76 -8.94 2.62
C TYR A 140 10.12 -8.91 1.92
N VAL A 141 11.14 -8.47 2.63
CA VAL A 141 12.51 -8.49 2.10
C VAL A 141 12.97 -9.92 1.83
N GLY A 142 12.73 -10.83 2.77
CA GLY A 142 13.13 -12.23 2.65
C GLY A 142 12.52 -12.92 1.43
N ASP A 143 11.23 -12.75 1.21
CA ASP A 143 10.51 -13.32 0.09
C ASP A 143 11.01 -12.73 -1.24
N ASN A 144 11.17 -11.40 -1.32
CA ASN A 144 11.70 -10.72 -2.50
C ASN A 144 13.10 -11.24 -2.84
N LEU A 145 14.04 -11.25 -1.88
CA LEU A 145 15.40 -11.73 -2.08
C LEU A 145 15.45 -13.20 -2.48
N ARG A 146 14.55 -14.02 -1.93
CA ARG A 146 14.47 -15.44 -2.25
C ARG A 146 13.98 -15.68 -3.67
N ALA A 147 12.94 -14.96 -4.09
CA ALA A 147 12.35 -15.08 -5.42
C ALA A 147 13.32 -14.57 -6.51
N MET A 148 13.97 -13.42 -6.27
CA MET A 148 14.95 -12.85 -7.20
C MET A 148 16.16 -13.76 -7.40
N ARG A 149 16.75 -14.30 -6.31
CA ARG A 149 17.90 -15.22 -6.42
C ARG A 149 17.58 -16.52 -7.14
N ARG A 150 16.33 -16.91 -7.22
CA ARG A 150 15.88 -18.10 -7.95
C ARG A 150 15.46 -17.80 -9.38
N GLY A 151 15.52 -16.54 -9.81
CA GLY A 151 15.05 -16.12 -11.12
C GLY A 151 13.53 -16.28 -11.31
N TRP A 152 12.78 -16.28 -10.19
CA TRP A 152 11.32 -16.39 -10.26
C TRP A 152 10.63 -15.02 -10.36
N LEU A 153 11.21 -14.02 -9.70
CA LEU A 153 10.73 -12.63 -9.73
C LEU A 153 11.50 -11.88 -10.81
N THR A 154 10.80 -11.46 -11.85
CA THR A 154 11.37 -10.74 -12.99
C THR A 154 11.33 -9.23 -12.82
N GLY A 155 10.31 -8.70 -12.11
CA GLY A 155 10.18 -7.28 -11.83
C GLY A 155 9.85 -7.02 -10.37
N LEU A 156 10.60 -6.13 -9.72
CA LEU A 156 10.31 -5.64 -8.36
C LEU A 156 10.08 -4.13 -8.39
N ALA A 157 8.95 -3.70 -7.90
CA ALA A 157 8.66 -2.30 -7.60
C ALA A 157 8.31 -2.11 -6.13
N ASP A 158 8.49 -0.90 -5.62
CA ASP A 158 8.07 -0.53 -4.27
C ASP A 158 7.41 0.85 -4.28
N VAL A 159 6.38 1.03 -3.47
CA VAL A 159 5.69 2.32 -3.30
C VAL A 159 6.53 3.34 -2.52
N SER A 160 7.60 2.91 -1.90
CA SER A 160 8.57 3.76 -1.21
C SER A 160 9.88 3.81 -1.98
N GLU A 161 10.27 5.03 -2.36
CA GLU A 161 11.58 5.23 -3.00
C GLU A 161 12.75 4.79 -2.10
N TRP A 162 12.62 4.97 -0.78
CA TRP A 162 13.63 4.53 0.17
C TRP A 162 13.96 3.05 0.04
N TYR A 163 12.93 2.21 -0.06
CA TYR A 163 13.12 0.77 -0.17
C TYR A 163 13.57 0.36 -1.57
N ALA A 164 13.01 0.96 -2.61
CA ALA A 164 13.51 0.74 -3.97
C ALA A 164 14.99 1.10 -4.08
N ARG A 165 15.42 2.23 -3.50
CA ARG A 165 16.83 2.65 -3.44
C ARG A 165 17.69 1.68 -2.61
N LEU A 166 17.17 1.22 -1.48
CA LEU A 166 17.87 0.28 -0.62
C LEU A 166 18.15 -1.05 -1.35
N TYR A 167 17.17 -1.57 -2.09
CA TYR A 167 17.38 -2.74 -2.93
C TYR A 167 18.43 -2.48 -4.00
N ARG A 168 18.32 -1.39 -4.78
CA ARG A 168 19.29 -1.06 -5.83
C ARG A 168 20.71 -0.91 -5.32
N LYS A 169 20.90 -0.22 -4.18
CA LYS A 169 22.21 -0.05 -3.53
C LYS A 169 22.87 -1.40 -3.18
N ASN A 170 22.07 -2.44 -3.01
CA ASN A 170 22.55 -3.77 -2.64
C ASN A 170 22.46 -4.79 -3.81
N GLY A 171 22.43 -4.30 -5.05
CA GLY A 171 22.52 -5.13 -6.26
C GLY A 171 21.21 -5.79 -6.68
N TYR A 172 20.07 -5.36 -6.14
CA TYR A 172 18.75 -5.88 -6.55
C TYR A 172 18.00 -4.84 -7.37
N PRO A 173 17.65 -5.13 -8.64
CA PRO A 173 16.93 -4.20 -9.49
C PRO A 173 15.51 -4.02 -8.95
N ALA A 174 15.25 -2.87 -8.33
CA ALA A 174 13.94 -2.49 -7.86
C ALA A 174 13.60 -1.08 -8.31
N GLN A 175 12.37 -0.85 -8.73
CA GLN A 175 11.90 0.44 -9.21
C GLN A 175 11.00 1.11 -8.19
N PHE A 176 11.06 2.43 -8.13
CA PHE A 176 10.08 3.21 -7.37
C PHE A 176 8.83 3.41 -8.23
N VAL A 177 7.73 2.83 -7.80
CA VAL A 177 6.42 3.03 -8.40
C VAL A 177 5.46 3.44 -7.29
N PRO A 178 5.14 4.73 -7.14
CA PRO A 178 4.24 5.21 -6.11
C PRO A 178 2.81 4.71 -6.34
N TRP A 179 1.97 4.76 -5.31
CA TRP A 179 0.53 4.67 -5.49
C TRP A 179 0.04 5.80 -6.39
N GLY A 180 -1.04 5.55 -7.10
CA GLY A 180 -1.79 6.55 -7.84
C GLY A 180 -3.26 6.54 -7.47
N THR A 181 -3.99 7.55 -7.89
CA THR A 181 -5.45 7.66 -7.71
C THR A 181 -6.17 6.99 -8.88
N ALA A 182 -7.16 6.15 -8.59
CA ALA A 182 -8.05 5.59 -9.60
C ALA A 182 -9.32 6.46 -9.75
N PRO A 183 -9.87 6.57 -10.98
CA PRO A 183 -11.13 7.29 -11.19
C PRO A 183 -12.30 6.78 -10.33
N THR A 184 -12.30 5.49 -10.01
CA THR A 184 -13.32 4.86 -9.15
C THR A 184 -13.19 5.20 -7.66
N TRP A 185 -12.14 5.90 -7.25
CA TRP A 185 -11.89 6.21 -5.83
C TRP A 185 -12.27 7.63 -5.43
N HIS A 186 -12.69 8.44 -6.36
CA HIS A 186 -13.05 9.84 -6.11
C HIS A 186 -14.22 10.28 -6.99
N ALA A 187 -14.95 11.26 -6.49
CA ALA A 187 -15.96 11.98 -7.22
C ALA A 187 -16.15 13.36 -6.60
N ASP A 188 -16.63 14.31 -7.37
CA ASP A 188 -17.11 15.59 -6.85
C ASP A 188 -18.62 15.53 -6.70
N LEU A 189 -19.07 15.21 -5.50
CA LEU A 189 -20.50 15.03 -5.19
C LEU A 189 -21.20 16.33 -4.79
N LYS A 190 -20.49 17.46 -4.77
CA LYS A 190 -21.03 18.79 -4.39
C LYS A 190 -21.74 18.79 -3.03
N LEU A 191 -21.29 17.94 -2.10
CA LEU A 191 -21.86 17.85 -0.76
C LEU A 191 -21.31 18.97 0.13
N GLU A 192 -22.11 19.41 1.09
CA GLU A 192 -21.65 20.27 2.17
C GLU A 192 -20.58 19.54 3.01
N ARG A 193 -19.52 20.26 3.37
CA ARG A 193 -18.45 19.73 4.23
C ARG A 193 -18.74 19.99 5.69
N ASP A 194 -19.58 19.15 6.26
CA ASP A 194 -20.09 19.22 7.64
C ASP A 194 -19.24 18.42 8.65
N ILE A 195 -18.24 17.68 8.19
CA ILE A 195 -17.29 16.92 9.03
C ILE A 195 -15.96 17.66 9.06
N ASP A 196 -15.62 18.24 10.21
CA ASP A 196 -14.38 19.00 10.35
C ASP A 196 -13.16 18.11 10.22
N VAL A 197 -13.10 17.02 10.99
CA VAL A 197 -11.93 16.11 11.01
C VAL A 197 -12.38 14.66 10.96
N LEU A 198 -11.76 13.88 10.07
CA LEU A 198 -12.00 12.45 9.93
C LEU A 198 -10.75 11.64 10.25
N TRP A 199 -10.92 10.58 11.02
CA TRP A 199 -9.98 9.48 11.08
C TRP A 199 -10.55 8.24 10.39
N MET A 200 -9.79 7.67 9.43
CA MET A 200 -10.11 6.41 8.77
C MET A 200 -8.99 5.39 8.99
N GLY A 201 -9.28 4.28 9.61
CA GLY A 201 -8.34 3.16 9.74
C GLY A 201 -8.26 2.59 11.13
N LYS A 202 -7.69 1.39 11.22
CA LYS A 202 -7.62 0.63 12.46
C LYS A 202 -6.95 1.41 13.58
N ARG A 203 -7.64 1.49 14.71
CA ARG A 203 -7.00 1.78 15.99
C ARG A 203 -6.40 0.50 16.53
N ARG A 204 -5.16 0.56 16.95
CA ARG A 204 -4.44 -0.52 17.63
C ARG A 204 -3.77 0.08 18.85
N ASN A 205 -3.54 -0.70 19.89
CA ASN A 205 -2.77 -0.25 21.05
C ASN A 205 -1.38 0.26 20.62
N GLY A 206 -0.89 1.28 21.32
CA GLY A 206 0.44 1.87 21.14
C GLY A 206 0.41 3.23 20.46
N ARG A 207 1.60 3.76 20.18
CA ARG A 207 1.90 5.13 19.77
C ARG A 207 0.85 5.79 18.86
N ARG A 208 0.39 5.08 17.84
CA ARG A 208 -0.56 5.68 16.87
C ARG A 208 -1.92 5.97 17.50
N SER A 209 -2.43 5.05 18.30
CA SER A 209 -3.71 5.24 18.99
C SER A 209 -3.59 6.30 20.06
N ASP A 210 -2.50 6.29 20.83
CA ASP A 210 -2.24 7.27 21.88
C ASP A 210 -2.17 8.70 21.30
N LEU A 211 -1.54 8.84 20.13
CA LEU A 211 -1.45 10.14 19.43
C LEU A 211 -2.83 10.57 18.87
N ILE A 212 -3.59 9.66 18.28
CA ILE A 212 -4.95 9.97 17.81
C ILE A 212 -5.84 10.41 18.96
N ASP A 213 -5.79 9.70 20.10
CA ASP A 213 -6.59 10.04 21.28
C ASP A 213 -6.18 11.37 21.91
N ARG A 214 -4.89 11.70 21.86
CA ARG A 214 -4.39 13.01 22.29
C ARG A 214 -4.94 14.14 21.40
N VAL A 215 -4.73 14.03 20.08
CA VAL A 215 -5.22 15.01 19.12
C VAL A 215 -6.73 15.21 19.25
N ARG A 216 -7.48 14.10 19.39
CA ARG A 216 -8.94 14.15 19.57
C ARG A 216 -9.35 14.91 20.83
N ARG A 217 -8.66 14.68 21.96
CA ARG A 217 -8.96 15.40 23.22
C ARG A 217 -8.66 16.90 23.10
N GLU A 218 -7.54 17.24 22.48
CA GLU A 218 -7.17 18.64 22.25
C GLU A 218 -8.19 19.35 21.35
N LEU A 219 -8.61 18.72 20.26
CA LEU A 219 -9.65 19.27 19.37
C LEU A 219 -10.99 19.45 20.09
N ALA A 220 -11.39 18.49 20.93
CA ALA A 220 -12.63 18.57 21.69
C ALA A 220 -12.66 19.77 22.67
N GLN A 221 -11.53 20.19 23.23
CA GLN A 221 -11.42 21.38 24.06
C GLN A 221 -11.77 22.67 23.30
N HIS A 222 -11.67 22.64 21.96
CA HIS A 222 -12.05 23.74 21.06
C HIS A 222 -13.37 23.51 20.35
N GLY A 223 -14.21 22.57 20.83
CA GLY A 223 -15.51 22.26 20.24
C GLY A 223 -15.48 21.48 18.92
N VAL A 224 -14.29 21.02 18.48
CA VAL A 224 -14.13 20.26 17.24
C VAL A 224 -14.24 18.76 17.50
N ASN A 225 -15.24 18.13 16.86
CA ASN A 225 -15.47 16.70 16.98
C ASN A 225 -14.79 15.94 15.83
N MET A 226 -13.98 14.94 16.20
CA MET A 226 -13.36 14.04 15.23
C MET A 226 -14.29 12.87 14.90
N TYR A 227 -14.62 12.69 13.62
CA TYR A 227 -15.37 11.53 13.13
C TYR A 227 -14.42 10.31 13.06
N MET A 228 -14.76 9.23 13.73
CA MET A 228 -13.91 8.03 13.85
C MET A 228 -14.50 6.87 13.05
N ALA A 229 -13.91 6.53 11.89
CA ALA A 229 -14.22 5.33 11.10
C ALA A 229 -13.10 4.29 11.30
N ASP A 230 -13.03 3.70 12.48
CA ASP A 230 -11.89 2.94 13.00
C ASP A 230 -12.17 1.45 13.24
N GLY A 231 -13.40 1.02 12.99
CA GLY A 231 -13.87 -0.34 13.25
C GLY A 231 -14.23 -0.60 14.72
N VAL A 232 -14.18 0.43 15.57
CA VAL A 232 -14.55 0.39 17.00
C VAL A 232 -15.74 1.32 17.25
N GLU A 233 -15.60 2.61 17.02
CA GLU A 233 -16.70 3.57 17.19
C GLU A 233 -17.66 3.54 16.00
N ARG A 234 -17.14 3.42 14.78
CA ARG A 234 -17.92 3.23 13.56
C ARG A 234 -17.26 2.19 12.67
N PRO A 235 -18.05 1.48 11.84
CA PRO A 235 -17.51 0.51 10.88
C PRO A 235 -16.46 1.12 9.96
N PHE A 236 -15.60 0.27 9.40
CA PHE A 236 -14.75 0.65 8.29
C PHE A 236 -15.62 0.96 7.06
N ILE A 237 -15.27 2.02 6.34
CA ILE A 237 -16.02 2.54 5.21
C ILE A 237 -15.21 2.34 3.93
N PHE A 238 -15.86 1.81 2.88
CA PHE A 238 -15.26 1.46 1.60
C PHE A 238 -16.12 1.95 0.43
N GLY A 239 -15.58 1.89 -0.78
CA GLY A 239 -16.31 2.17 -2.02
C GLY A 239 -16.97 3.55 -2.04
N GLU A 240 -18.19 3.59 -2.52
CA GLU A 240 -18.98 4.83 -2.67
C GLU A 240 -19.26 5.53 -1.33
N GLU A 241 -19.51 4.76 -0.27
CA GLU A 241 -19.75 5.32 1.06
C GLU A 241 -18.52 6.09 1.56
N ARG A 242 -17.30 5.57 1.31
CA ARG A 242 -16.06 6.28 1.60
C ARG A 242 -15.95 7.56 0.78
N THR A 243 -16.25 7.52 -0.51
CA THR A 243 -16.24 8.68 -1.39
C THR A 243 -17.21 9.75 -0.87
N ARG A 244 -18.43 9.36 -0.50
CA ARG A 244 -19.43 10.26 0.10
C ARG A 244 -18.94 10.87 1.41
N LEU A 245 -18.36 10.07 2.31
CA LEU A 245 -17.82 10.56 3.58
C LEU A 245 -16.70 11.57 3.35
N LEU A 246 -15.77 11.29 2.44
CA LEU A 246 -14.67 12.19 2.12
C LEU A 246 -15.14 13.50 1.49
N ASN A 247 -16.21 13.48 0.69
CA ASN A 247 -16.80 14.69 0.14
C ASN A 247 -17.48 15.59 1.21
N ARG A 248 -17.88 15.00 2.35
CA ARG A 248 -18.39 15.72 3.52
C ARG A 248 -17.28 16.19 4.48
N THR A 249 -16.05 15.75 4.29
CA THR A 249 -14.96 15.98 5.23
C THR A 249 -14.07 17.14 4.79
N LYS A 250 -13.71 18.03 5.73
CA LYS A 250 -12.74 19.12 5.51
C LYS A 250 -11.31 18.60 5.60
N LEU A 251 -10.96 17.91 6.69
CA LEU A 251 -9.61 17.45 7.01
C LEU A 251 -9.59 15.97 7.38
N THR A 252 -8.52 15.27 7.02
CA THR A 252 -8.22 13.94 7.55
C THR A 252 -6.91 13.95 8.30
N LEU A 253 -6.88 13.28 9.45
CA LEU A 253 -5.66 13.06 10.19
C LEU A 253 -4.92 11.83 9.65
N ASN A 254 -3.62 11.95 9.39
CA ASN A 254 -2.74 10.83 9.08
C ASN A 254 -1.65 10.67 10.13
N VAL A 255 -1.76 9.62 10.93
CA VAL A 255 -0.75 9.26 11.94
C VAL A 255 -0.05 7.99 11.49
N LYS A 256 1.27 8.05 11.44
CA LYS A 256 2.11 6.92 11.04
C LYS A 256 2.14 5.83 12.12
N THR A 257 2.16 4.59 11.70
CA THR A 257 2.35 3.48 12.66
C THR A 257 3.74 3.48 13.27
N ARG A 258 4.72 3.97 12.50
CA ARG A 258 6.12 4.15 12.94
C ARG A 258 6.68 5.43 12.32
N TRP A 259 7.61 6.07 13.02
CA TRP A 259 8.23 7.32 12.60
C TRP A 259 8.88 7.25 11.20
N PHE A 260 9.41 6.09 10.82
CA PHE A 260 10.10 5.88 9.55
C PHE A 260 9.19 5.46 8.38
N ASN A 261 7.87 5.43 8.54
CA ASN A 261 7.00 5.23 7.39
C ASN A 261 7.15 6.42 6.44
N SER A 262 7.66 6.15 5.23
CA SER A 262 8.02 7.17 4.24
C SER A 262 7.13 7.15 2.99
N GLY A 263 6.19 6.21 2.91
CA GLY A 263 5.34 6.08 1.74
C GLY A 263 4.03 6.86 1.88
N PHE A 264 3.65 7.59 0.83
CA PHE A 264 2.29 8.08 0.69
C PHE A 264 1.40 6.90 0.35
N THR A 265 0.57 6.53 1.31
CA THR A 265 -0.29 5.36 1.19
C THR A 265 -1.47 5.66 0.26
N PHE A 266 -2.12 4.60 -0.19
CA PHE A 266 -3.42 4.64 -0.85
C PHE A 266 -4.40 5.66 -0.22
N ARG A 267 -4.40 5.81 1.12
CA ARG A 267 -5.24 6.78 1.82
C ARG A 267 -4.98 8.22 1.38
N PHE A 268 -3.73 8.63 1.21
CA PHE A 268 -3.40 9.98 0.75
C PHE A 268 -4.04 10.28 -0.59
N HIS A 269 -3.89 9.37 -1.56
CA HIS A 269 -4.45 9.52 -2.89
C HIS A 269 -5.98 9.57 -2.88
N THR A 270 -6.61 8.70 -2.07
CA THR A 270 -8.08 8.68 -1.96
C THR A 270 -8.61 9.95 -1.31
N VAL A 271 -7.95 10.45 -0.26
CA VAL A 271 -8.33 11.70 0.43
C VAL A 271 -8.19 12.89 -0.50
N ALA A 272 -7.03 13.05 -1.12
CA ALA A 272 -6.75 14.15 -2.05
C ALA A 272 -7.67 14.14 -3.27
N GLY A 273 -7.96 12.96 -3.83
CA GLY A 273 -8.89 12.80 -4.95
C GLY A 273 -10.32 13.24 -4.63
N ASN A 274 -10.68 13.34 -3.35
CA ASN A 274 -11.98 13.83 -2.89
C ASN A 274 -11.92 15.27 -2.32
N ARG A 275 -10.88 16.04 -2.67
CA ARG A 275 -10.66 17.43 -2.21
C ARG A 275 -10.74 17.58 -0.69
N CYS A 276 -10.24 16.59 0.03
CA CYS A 276 -10.08 16.64 1.47
C CYS A 276 -8.58 16.80 1.80
N VAL A 277 -8.24 17.66 2.76
CA VAL A 277 -6.84 17.90 3.12
C VAL A 277 -6.34 16.85 4.09
N VAL A 278 -5.14 16.34 3.86
CA VAL A 278 -4.45 15.50 4.83
C VAL A 278 -3.61 16.37 5.76
N VAL A 279 -3.76 16.18 7.07
CA VAL A 279 -2.84 16.68 8.09
C VAL A 279 -2.03 15.51 8.62
N SER A 280 -0.72 15.56 8.49
CA SER A 280 0.18 14.43 8.74
C SER A 280 1.37 14.79 9.62
N GLU A 281 1.89 13.77 10.31
CA GLU A 281 3.25 13.81 10.84
C GLU A 281 4.28 13.88 9.69
N PRO A 282 5.47 14.49 9.92
CA PRO A 282 6.54 14.60 8.94
C PRO A 282 6.94 13.24 8.36
N PHE A 283 7.17 13.19 7.06
CA PHE A 283 7.74 12.03 6.39
C PHE A 283 9.28 12.08 6.38
N LEU A 284 9.91 10.93 6.16
CA LEU A 284 11.32 10.91 5.80
C LEU A 284 11.51 11.67 4.48
N PRO A 285 12.70 12.26 4.23
CA PRO A 285 12.99 12.89 2.94
C PRO A 285 12.64 11.97 1.79
N HIS A 286 11.94 12.48 0.80
CA HIS A 286 11.42 11.72 -0.34
C HIS A 286 11.45 12.57 -1.61
N VAL A 287 11.39 11.90 -2.75
CA VAL A 287 11.29 12.54 -4.08
C VAL A 287 9.86 12.53 -4.61
N SER A 288 8.88 12.22 -3.78
CA SER A 288 7.48 12.28 -4.19
C SER A 288 7.10 13.70 -4.59
N ARG A 289 6.23 13.84 -5.56
CA ARG A 289 5.62 15.13 -5.96
C ARG A 289 4.66 15.68 -4.90
N TYR A 290 4.25 14.87 -3.93
CA TYR A 290 3.55 15.36 -2.73
C TYR A 290 4.50 16.17 -1.87
N GLN A 291 4.20 17.46 -1.71
CA GLN A 291 5.01 18.38 -0.90
C GLN A 291 4.19 18.93 0.26
N ALA A 292 4.81 18.97 1.45
CA ALA A 292 4.23 19.62 2.62
C ALA A 292 4.04 21.12 2.38
N GLY A 293 2.94 21.68 2.85
CA GLY A 293 2.57 23.08 2.64
C GLY A 293 2.00 23.39 1.26
N GLU A 294 2.17 22.49 0.29
CA GLU A 294 1.64 22.62 -1.05
C GLU A 294 0.45 21.70 -1.32
N HIS A 295 0.57 20.41 -0.96
CA HIS A 295 -0.42 19.38 -1.25
C HIS A 295 -1.03 18.76 0.02
N TYR A 296 -0.38 18.90 1.15
CA TYR A 296 -0.87 18.47 2.46
C TYR A 296 -0.28 19.34 3.56
N ALA A 297 -0.91 19.33 4.72
CA ALA A 297 -0.37 20.01 5.90
C ALA A 297 0.50 19.06 6.71
N GLU A 298 1.65 19.55 7.15
CA GLU A 298 2.57 18.79 8.00
C GLU A 298 2.74 19.50 9.34
N ALA A 299 2.78 18.73 10.42
CA ALA A 299 3.11 19.22 11.74
C ALA A 299 3.75 18.10 12.58
N PRO A 300 4.67 18.43 13.51
CA PRO A 300 5.15 17.46 14.47
C PRO A 300 4.00 16.89 15.32
N PRO A 301 4.17 15.70 15.90
CA PRO A 301 3.10 15.02 16.63
C PRO A 301 2.41 15.87 17.70
N GLU A 302 3.15 16.71 18.37
CA GLU A 302 2.68 17.63 19.43
C GLU A 302 1.86 18.80 18.92
N GLU A 303 2.00 19.19 17.65
CA GLU A 303 1.35 20.35 17.05
C GLU A 303 0.21 19.98 16.08
N LEU A 304 -0.10 18.70 15.92
CA LEU A 304 -1.11 18.23 14.95
C LEU A 304 -2.49 18.85 15.21
N ALA A 305 -2.92 18.94 16.46
CA ALA A 305 -4.21 19.53 16.80
C ALA A 305 -4.24 21.03 16.48
N GLN A 306 -3.17 21.76 16.81
CA GLN A 306 -3.03 23.19 16.51
C GLN A 306 -3.06 23.45 15.00
N ARG A 307 -2.35 22.62 14.20
CA ARG A 307 -2.37 22.72 12.73
C ARG A 307 -3.76 22.45 12.15
N ILE A 308 -4.50 21.50 12.71
CA ILE A 308 -5.89 21.23 12.34
C ILE A 308 -6.76 22.45 12.65
N LEU A 309 -6.71 22.99 13.87
CA LEU A 309 -7.50 24.15 14.28
C LEU A 309 -7.19 25.37 13.41
N TYR A 310 -5.91 25.59 13.11
CA TYR A 310 -5.50 26.64 12.19
C TYR A 310 -6.18 26.51 10.82
N LEU A 311 -6.13 25.34 10.21
CA LEU A 311 -6.75 25.10 8.89
C LEU A 311 -8.28 25.14 8.89
N LEU A 312 -8.91 24.85 10.03
CA LEU A 312 -10.36 25.03 10.18
C LEU A 312 -10.75 26.51 10.25
N ALA A 313 -9.88 27.35 10.79
CA ALA A 313 -10.07 28.80 10.84
C ALA A 313 -9.65 29.53 9.54
N HIS A 314 -8.82 28.90 8.68
CA HIS A 314 -8.28 29.49 7.45
C HIS A 314 -8.80 28.71 6.22
N ASP A 315 -10.07 28.90 5.90
CA ASP A 315 -10.81 28.14 4.87
C ASP A 315 -10.18 28.25 3.49
N ASP A 316 -9.70 29.44 3.11
CA ASP A 316 -9.07 29.67 1.81
C ASP A 316 -7.75 28.90 1.65
N GLU A 317 -6.89 28.90 2.67
CA GLU A 317 -5.66 28.11 2.67
C GLU A 317 -5.97 26.59 2.57
N ARG A 318 -6.94 26.15 3.36
CA ARG A 318 -7.38 24.75 3.35
C ARG A 318 -7.91 24.34 1.98
N ARG A 319 -8.75 25.15 1.36
CA ARG A 319 -9.29 24.89 0.00
C ARG A 319 -8.18 24.88 -1.05
N ALA A 320 -7.25 25.80 -0.97
CA ALA A 320 -6.11 25.86 -1.88
C ALA A 320 -5.23 24.61 -1.79
N LEU A 321 -4.94 24.13 -0.56
CA LEU A 321 -4.24 22.85 -0.35
C LEU A 321 -5.01 21.66 -0.96
N ALA A 322 -6.31 21.60 -0.72
CA ALA A 322 -7.18 20.54 -1.23
C ALA A 322 -7.19 20.51 -2.76
N GLU A 323 -7.29 21.67 -3.40
CA GLU A 323 -7.35 21.76 -4.86
C GLU A 323 -6.01 21.40 -5.51
N ARG A 324 -4.87 21.90 -4.97
CA ARG A 324 -3.56 21.51 -5.48
C ARG A 324 -3.31 20.01 -5.34
N ALA A 325 -3.67 19.42 -4.20
CA ALA A 325 -3.55 17.98 -3.99
C ALA A 325 -4.46 17.19 -4.95
N TYR A 326 -5.68 17.65 -5.16
CA TYR A 326 -6.62 17.06 -6.12
C TYR A 326 -6.05 17.06 -7.53
N GLN A 327 -5.58 18.21 -8.01
CA GLN A 327 -4.97 18.34 -9.34
C GLN A 327 -3.78 17.37 -9.48
N LEU A 328 -2.87 17.35 -8.52
CA LEU A 328 -1.72 16.45 -8.55
C LEU A 328 -2.13 14.99 -8.71
N VAL A 329 -3.08 14.50 -7.90
CA VAL A 329 -3.41 13.06 -7.90
C VAL A 329 -4.29 12.64 -9.07
N THR A 330 -5.08 13.55 -9.63
CA THR A 330 -5.99 13.22 -10.73
C THR A 330 -5.37 13.40 -12.11
N THR A 331 -4.26 14.16 -12.23
CA THR A 331 -3.59 14.40 -13.51
C THR A 331 -2.23 13.73 -13.62
N GLU A 332 -1.46 13.68 -12.54
CA GLU A 332 -0.05 13.29 -12.61
C GLU A 332 0.28 12.02 -11.81
N MET A 333 -0.37 11.84 -10.66
CA MET A 333 -0.18 10.66 -9.79
C MET A 333 -1.38 9.72 -9.91
N THR A 334 -1.68 9.29 -11.13
CA THR A 334 -2.80 8.38 -11.41
C THR A 334 -2.38 6.92 -11.27
N LEU A 335 -3.34 6.07 -10.91
CA LEU A 335 -3.12 4.61 -10.85
C LEU A 335 -2.73 4.06 -12.24
N ARG A 336 -3.27 4.65 -13.31
CA ARG A 336 -2.91 4.30 -14.68
C ARG A 336 -1.41 4.46 -14.94
N GLU A 337 -0.82 5.56 -14.49
CA GLU A 337 0.62 5.81 -14.62
C GLU A 337 1.44 4.80 -13.80
N SER A 338 1.00 4.49 -12.58
CA SER A 338 1.64 3.47 -11.75
C SER A 338 1.59 2.09 -12.40
N VAL A 339 0.43 1.68 -12.89
CA VAL A 339 0.24 0.40 -13.57
C VAL A 339 1.07 0.32 -14.86
N ARG A 340 1.13 1.40 -15.64
CA ARG A 340 1.97 1.46 -16.84
C ARG A 340 3.45 1.26 -16.51
N LYS A 341 3.96 1.88 -15.45
CA LYS A 341 5.33 1.68 -14.96
C LYS A 341 5.58 0.26 -14.49
N LEU A 342 4.61 -0.37 -13.83
CA LEU A 342 4.74 -1.76 -13.38
C LEU A 342 4.88 -2.73 -14.55
N ILE A 343 4.03 -2.60 -15.56
CA ILE A 343 4.06 -3.50 -16.73
C ILE A 343 5.28 -3.26 -17.62
N ALA A 344 5.82 -2.04 -17.62
CA ALA A 344 7.05 -1.70 -18.33
C ALA A 344 8.35 -2.07 -17.58
N LEU A 345 8.26 -2.71 -16.40
CA LEU A 345 9.46 -3.17 -15.70
C LEU A 345 10.25 -4.13 -16.59
N PRO A 346 11.59 -3.96 -16.66
CA PRO A 346 12.41 -4.81 -17.49
C PRO A 346 12.28 -6.27 -17.03
N VAL A 347 11.90 -7.12 -17.96
CA VAL A 347 12.00 -8.57 -17.79
C VAL A 347 13.47 -8.90 -18.11
N PRO A 348 14.24 -9.51 -17.19
CA PRO A 348 15.58 -9.97 -17.51
C PRO A 348 15.53 -10.87 -18.74
N ALA A 349 16.44 -10.61 -19.68
CA ALA A 349 16.60 -11.41 -20.90
C ALA A 349 17.03 -12.85 -20.55
#